data_21d90199256f8330b261d6de2544f08c
#
_entry.id   21d90199256f8330b261d6de2544f08c
#
_cell.length_a   1.000
_cell.length_b   1.000
_cell.length_c   1.000
_cell.angle_alpha   90.00
_cell.angle_beta   90.00
_cell.angle_gamma   90.00
#
_symmetry.space_group_name_H-M   'P 1'
#
loop_
_entity.id
_entity.type
_entity.pdbx_description
1 polymer ?
#
loop_
_entity_poly.entity_id
_entity_poly.type
_entity_poly.pdbx_seq_one_letter_code
_entity_poly.pdbx_strand_id
1 'polypeptide(L)'
;MPEPIDSHHQPTILSIKERLKLDQLPNWVHWTGLGGTFIVLLLSLLVFLMFKNQPVWADWLPAEEFLHPEYGERIYPTSVFRTRINTWSNIFYVCFGFYVIGLAVYDWKRSWTQERGYMCVAPVQTFLFGLAGFYLGLGSGFFHASLTRYGQQCDVGGMYATLLCLAGLALGSWLPKLRIPRTRRTLSSWPLLSVVVVFASIYFTYYKWEYSFSKVSGYLSGLLFVFAGVSAFTPGKYLQIRWFVAGILALVLGSYIRDLDIADRFTGPDSLIQGHAIWHLLTCLMYVCLFFYFRSEEREG
;
A
#
# COMPACT_ATOMS: atom_id res chain seq x y z
N MET A 1 -25.15 -53.08 -17.27
CA MET A 1 -25.15 -52.44 -15.95
C MET A 1 -24.34 -51.17 -16.12
N PRO A 2 -24.90 -50.00 -15.90
CA PRO A 2 -24.10 -48.77 -15.91
C PRO A 2 -23.25 -48.70 -14.64
N GLU A 3 -21.98 -48.30 -14.78
CA GLU A 3 -21.06 -48.09 -13.68
C GLU A 3 -21.59 -46.99 -12.73
N PRO A 4 -21.36 -47.09 -11.40
CA PRO A 4 -21.81 -46.10 -10.46
C PRO A 4 -21.00 -44.80 -10.67
N ILE A 5 -21.69 -43.69 -10.86
CA ILE A 5 -21.15 -42.32 -10.86
C ILE A 5 -20.52 -42.09 -9.49
N ASP A 6 -19.21 -41.95 -9.48
CA ASP A 6 -18.41 -41.64 -8.30
C ASP A 6 -18.70 -40.20 -7.81
N SER A 7 -19.60 -40.10 -6.85
CA SER A 7 -20.22 -38.87 -6.36
C SER A 7 -19.47 -38.25 -5.15
N HIS A 8 -18.13 -38.32 -5.08
CA HIS A 8 -17.35 -37.76 -3.96
C HIS A 8 -16.21 -36.83 -4.37
N HIS A 9 -16.50 -35.85 -5.23
CA HIS A 9 -15.67 -34.66 -5.23
C HIS A 9 -16.27 -33.66 -4.24
N GLN A 10 -16.04 -33.88 -2.93
CA GLN A 10 -16.15 -32.77 -1.96
C GLN A 10 -15.04 -31.76 -2.30
N PRO A 11 -15.37 -30.49 -2.53
CA PRO A 11 -14.34 -29.46 -2.77
C PRO A 11 -13.45 -29.41 -1.53
N THR A 12 -12.17 -29.74 -1.71
CA THR A 12 -11.17 -29.64 -0.65
C THR A 12 -11.18 -28.20 -0.16
N ILE A 13 -11.52 -27.98 1.12
CA ILE A 13 -11.49 -26.65 1.74
C ILE A 13 -10.03 -26.23 1.83
N LEU A 14 -9.56 -25.44 0.85
CA LEU A 14 -8.22 -24.86 0.86
C LEU A 14 -8.01 -23.99 2.11
N SER A 15 -6.87 -24.12 2.75
CA SER A 15 -6.47 -23.26 3.85
C SER A 15 -6.34 -21.79 3.39
N ILE A 16 -6.40 -20.85 4.32
CA ILE A 16 -6.21 -19.41 4.00
C ILE A 16 -4.86 -19.19 3.30
N LYS A 17 -3.80 -19.87 3.76
CA LYS A 17 -2.45 -19.73 3.18
C LYS A 17 -2.40 -20.21 1.72
N GLU A 18 -3.03 -21.36 1.41
CA GLU A 18 -3.13 -21.88 0.05
C GLU A 18 -3.92 -20.95 -0.86
N ARG A 19 -5.05 -20.41 -0.38
CA ARG A 19 -5.87 -19.44 -1.14
C ARG A 19 -5.13 -18.13 -1.41
N LEU A 20 -4.28 -17.67 -0.47
CA LEU A 20 -3.45 -16.48 -0.64
C LEU A 20 -2.12 -16.78 -1.35
N LYS A 21 -1.87 -18.04 -1.72
CA LYS A 21 -0.61 -18.50 -2.34
C LYS A 21 0.61 -18.12 -1.51
N LEU A 22 0.47 -18.23 -0.19
CA LEU A 22 1.50 -17.93 0.82
C LEU A 22 2.05 -19.19 1.50
N ASP A 23 1.55 -20.36 1.09
CA ASP A 23 2.08 -21.64 1.51
C ASP A 23 3.51 -21.82 0.99
N GLN A 24 4.36 -22.39 1.83
CA GLN A 24 5.76 -22.70 1.47
C GLN A 24 6.57 -21.50 0.97
N LEU A 25 6.35 -20.30 1.54
CA LEU A 25 7.22 -19.17 1.25
C LEU A 25 8.65 -19.46 1.72
N PRO A 26 9.65 -19.25 0.86
CA PRO A 26 11.03 -19.44 1.25
C PRO A 26 11.47 -18.38 2.28
N ASN A 27 12.39 -18.74 3.16
CA ASN A 27 12.86 -17.86 4.24
C ASN A 27 13.39 -16.51 3.74
N TRP A 28 13.94 -16.44 2.53
CA TRP A 28 14.45 -15.19 1.99
C TRP A 28 13.34 -14.12 1.79
N VAL A 29 12.07 -14.50 1.58
CA VAL A 29 10.96 -13.55 1.53
C VAL A 29 10.77 -12.90 2.90
N HIS A 30 10.85 -13.68 3.98
CA HIS A 30 10.79 -13.16 5.34
C HIS A 30 12.01 -12.29 5.66
N TRP A 31 13.21 -12.68 5.20
CA TRP A 31 14.42 -11.87 5.35
C TRP A 31 14.32 -10.55 4.57
N THR A 32 13.72 -10.54 3.38
CA THR A 32 13.44 -9.30 2.64
C THR A 32 12.51 -8.39 3.45
N GLY A 33 11.40 -8.91 3.95
CA GLY A 33 10.44 -8.15 4.75
C GLY A 33 11.03 -7.64 6.06
N LEU A 34 11.39 -8.56 6.96
CA LEU A 34 11.84 -8.20 8.32
C LEU A 34 13.24 -7.62 8.34
N GLY A 35 14.18 -8.22 7.59
CA GLY A 35 15.58 -7.78 7.54
C GLY A 35 15.72 -6.41 6.90
N GLY A 36 15.02 -6.16 5.77
CA GLY A 36 14.97 -4.83 5.14
C GLY A 36 14.38 -3.78 6.09
N THR A 37 13.28 -4.10 6.76
CA THR A 37 12.66 -3.22 7.76
C THR A 37 13.60 -2.92 8.92
N PHE A 38 14.29 -3.94 9.43
CA PHE A 38 15.26 -3.77 10.51
C PHE A 38 16.42 -2.86 10.13
N ILE A 39 16.93 -2.98 8.90
CA ILE A 39 17.98 -2.09 8.38
C ILE A 39 17.49 -0.64 8.35
N VAL A 40 16.29 -0.36 7.81
CA VAL A 40 15.72 0.99 7.79
C VAL A 40 15.52 1.52 9.20
N LEU A 41 15.00 0.69 10.11
CA LEU A 41 14.81 1.06 11.51
C LEU A 41 16.14 1.44 12.18
N LEU A 42 17.18 0.62 11.98
CA LEU A 42 18.52 0.87 12.53
C LEU A 42 19.12 2.16 11.97
N LEU A 43 19.06 2.38 10.65
CA LEU A 43 19.55 3.60 10.02
C LEU A 43 18.79 4.84 10.52
N SER A 44 17.47 4.77 10.66
CA SER A 44 16.65 5.85 11.20
C SER A 44 17.00 6.14 12.67
N LEU A 45 17.26 5.10 13.47
CA LEU A 45 17.70 5.25 14.84
C LEU A 45 19.09 5.91 14.93
N LEU A 46 20.03 5.51 14.08
CA LEU A 46 21.37 6.13 14.01
C LEU A 46 21.27 7.62 13.66
N VAL A 47 20.46 7.97 12.63
CA VAL A 47 20.21 9.37 12.26
C VAL A 47 19.60 10.13 13.43
N PHE A 48 18.60 9.56 14.11
CA PHE A 48 17.99 10.18 15.28
C PHE A 48 19.02 10.42 16.39
N LEU A 49 19.83 9.43 16.75
CA LEU A 49 20.82 9.56 17.83
C LEU A 49 21.92 10.59 17.50
N MET A 50 22.35 10.66 16.23
CA MET A 50 23.38 11.61 15.79
C MET A 50 22.88 13.06 15.74
N PHE A 51 21.61 13.28 15.37
CA PHE A 51 21.09 14.62 15.04
C PHE A 51 19.90 15.06 15.91
N LYS A 52 19.53 14.31 16.96
CA LYS A 52 18.32 14.56 17.79
C LYS A 52 18.20 15.96 18.39
N ASN A 53 19.32 16.66 18.57
CA ASN A 53 19.38 18.00 19.13
C ASN A 53 19.95 19.03 18.14
N GLN A 54 19.93 18.73 16.84
CA GLN A 54 20.46 19.60 15.80
C GLN A 54 19.35 20.09 14.89
N PRO A 55 19.29 21.41 14.57
CA PRO A 55 18.24 21.98 13.73
C PRO A 55 18.52 21.74 12.24
N VAL A 56 18.66 20.47 11.82
CA VAL A 56 19.02 20.08 10.44
C VAL A 56 18.04 20.56 9.36
N TRP A 57 16.84 20.95 9.76
CA TRP A 57 15.79 21.43 8.86
C TRP A 57 15.61 22.96 8.88
N ALA A 58 16.54 23.73 9.52
CA ALA A 58 16.36 25.17 9.73
C ALA A 58 16.22 25.96 8.42
N ASP A 59 17.00 25.59 7.38
CA ASP A 59 17.03 26.29 6.09
C ASP A 59 16.02 25.72 5.06
N TRP A 60 15.19 24.73 5.46
CA TRP A 60 14.20 24.14 4.59
C TRP A 60 12.86 24.86 4.70
N LEU A 61 12.16 25.00 3.57
CA LEU A 61 10.81 25.58 3.58
C LEU A 61 9.88 24.73 4.46
N PRO A 62 9.28 25.32 5.51
CA PRO A 62 8.37 24.60 6.41
C PRO A 62 7.08 24.23 5.68
N ALA A 63 6.45 23.13 6.09
CA ALA A 63 5.10 22.81 5.75
C ALA A 63 4.10 23.57 6.65
N GLU A 64 2.83 23.66 6.23
CA GLU A 64 1.76 24.25 7.04
C GLU A 64 1.62 23.56 8.41
N GLU A 65 1.81 22.24 8.46
CA GLU A 65 1.81 21.45 9.69
C GLU A 65 2.84 21.90 10.72
N PHE A 66 3.96 22.48 10.29
CA PHE A 66 4.95 23.05 11.21
C PHE A 66 4.54 24.42 11.74
N LEU A 67 3.86 25.22 10.91
CA LEU A 67 3.41 26.58 11.24
C LEU A 67 2.08 26.56 12.01
N HIS A 68 1.20 25.66 11.63
CA HIS A 68 -0.15 25.48 12.16
C HIS A 68 -0.38 23.99 12.40
N PRO A 69 0.07 23.44 13.55
CA PRO A 69 -0.09 22.01 13.86
C PRO A 69 -1.54 21.58 13.88
N GLU A 70 -1.86 20.54 13.10
CA GLU A 70 -3.19 19.91 13.09
C GLU A 70 -3.25 18.66 13.98
N TYR A 71 -2.10 17.99 14.21
CA TYR A 71 -2.04 16.74 14.98
C TYR A 71 -1.59 17.00 16.42
N GLY A 72 -2.09 16.17 17.35
CA GLY A 72 -1.89 16.34 18.78
C GLY A 72 -0.44 16.10 19.27
N GLU A 73 0.45 15.47 18.48
CA GLU A 73 1.82 15.18 18.89
C GLU A 73 2.67 16.45 19.02
N ARG A 74 3.46 16.55 20.11
CA ARG A 74 4.40 17.63 20.34
C ARG A 74 5.44 17.76 19.21
N ILE A 75 5.60 18.96 18.68
CA ILE A 75 6.66 19.29 17.73
C ILE A 75 7.94 19.69 18.48
N TYR A 76 9.06 19.11 18.06
CA TYR A 76 10.42 19.40 18.54
C TYR A 76 11.21 20.18 17.46
N PRO A 77 11.18 21.52 17.43
CA PRO A 77 11.68 22.33 16.30
C PRO A 77 13.16 22.13 15.99
N THR A 78 13.97 21.85 17.03
CA THR A 78 15.42 21.67 16.92
C THR A 78 15.85 20.20 16.83
N SER A 79 14.90 19.26 16.66
CA SER A 79 15.19 17.85 16.50
C SER A 79 15.14 17.44 15.04
N VAL A 80 15.96 16.46 14.66
CA VAL A 80 15.87 15.81 13.34
C VAL A 80 14.54 15.09 13.14
N PHE A 81 13.92 14.58 14.23
CA PHE A 81 12.55 14.05 14.21
C PHE A 81 11.65 15.01 14.98
N ARG A 82 10.96 15.89 14.22
CA ARG A 82 10.10 16.93 14.77
C ARG A 82 8.85 16.37 15.43
N THR A 83 8.24 15.33 14.84
CA THR A 83 7.17 14.52 15.47
C THR A 83 7.66 13.08 15.52
N ARG A 84 7.96 12.59 16.74
CA ARG A 84 8.72 11.33 16.93
C ARG A 84 7.87 10.10 16.67
N ILE A 85 6.69 10.03 17.27
CA ILE A 85 5.80 8.87 17.17
C ILE A 85 5.22 8.77 15.76
N ASN A 86 4.78 9.88 15.17
CA ASN A 86 4.31 9.93 13.80
C ASN A 86 5.44 9.57 12.81
N THR A 87 6.71 9.93 13.08
CA THR A 87 7.85 9.49 12.26
C THR A 87 8.03 7.98 12.33
N TRP A 88 8.11 7.40 13.56
CA TRP A 88 8.39 5.97 13.74
C TRP A 88 7.26 5.06 13.26
N SER A 89 6.00 5.50 13.34
CA SER A 89 4.85 4.69 12.93
C SER A 89 4.85 4.36 11.43
N ASN A 90 5.59 5.10 10.61
CA ASN A 90 5.72 4.82 9.19
C ASN A 90 6.52 3.55 8.84
N ILE A 91 7.19 2.94 9.84
CA ILE A 91 7.89 1.66 9.67
C ILE A 91 6.95 0.52 9.23
N PHE A 92 5.67 0.60 9.55
CA PHE A 92 4.68 -0.38 9.11
C PHE A 92 4.54 -0.42 7.58
N TYR A 93 4.53 0.75 6.90
CA TYR A 93 4.51 0.81 5.44
C TYR A 93 5.81 0.29 4.82
N VAL A 94 6.96 0.58 5.45
CA VAL A 94 8.26 0.05 5.02
C VAL A 94 8.25 -1.48 5.08
N CYS A 95 7.78 -2.06 6.18
CA CYS A 95 7.64 -3.50 6.36
C CYS A 95 6.72 -4.12 5.30
N PHE A 96 5.55 -3.53 5.11
CA PHE A 96 4.60 -3.93 4.08
C PHE A 96 5.25 -3.89 2.68
N GLY A 97 5.91 -2.78 2.34
CA GLY A 97 6.57 -2.60 1.05
C GLY A 97 7.61 -3.69 0.77
N PHE A 98 8.50 -3.96 1.71
CA PHE A 98 9.51 -5.02 1.57
C PHE A 98 8.91 -6.42 1.44
N TYR A 99 7.85 -6.74 2.21
CA TYR A 99 7.16 -8.02 2.07
C TYR A 99 6.53 -8.19 0.69
N VAL A 100 5.85 -7.17 0.19
CA VAL A 100 5.21 -7.21 -1.14
C VAL A 100 6.26 -7.29 -2.25
N ILE A 101 7.40 -6.60 -2.13
CA ILE A 101 8.54 -6.72 -3.05
C ILE A 101 9.08 -8.16 -3.04
N GLY A 102 9.32 -8.74 -1.86
CA GLY A 102 9.78 -10.12 -1.74
C GLY A 102 8.82 -11.12 -2.39
N LEU A 103 7.51 -10.94 -2.16
CA LEU A 103 6.48 -11.78 -2.79
C LEU A 103 6.41 -11.60 -4.30
N ALA A 104 6.56 -10.38 -4.81
CA ALA A 104 6.59 -10.14 -6.25
C ALA A 104 7.79 -10.82 -6.93
N VAL A 105 8.96 -10.78 -6.31
CA VAL A 105 10.16 -11.49 -6.80
C VAL A 105 9.97 -13.01 -6.72
N TYR A 106 9.30 -13.52 -5.68
CA TYR A 106 8.94 -14.92 -5.57
C TYR A 106 8.00 -15.35 -6.69
N ASP A 107 6.95 -14.57 -6.96
CA ASP A 107 6.01 -14.84 -8.04
C ASP A 107 6.69 -14.77 -9.42
N TRP A 108 7.64 -13.85 -9.60
CA TRP A 108 8.40 -13.74 -10.87
C TRP A 108 9.22 -15.01 -11.17
N LYS A 109 9.77 -15.64 -10.15
CA LYS A 109 10.53 -16.90 -10.29
C LYS A 109 9.65 -18.12 -10.51
N ARG A 110 8.33 -17.98 -10.35
CA ARG A 110 7.33 -19.03 -10.57
C ARG A 110 6.52 -18.75 -11.82
N SER A 111 6.36 -19.75 -12.68
CA SER A 111 5.44 -19.67 -13.83
C SER A 111 4.02 -19.98 -13.37
N TRP A 112 3.31 -18.96 -12.86
CA TRP A 112 1.92 -19.10 -12.47
C TRP A 112 1.00 -19.18 -13.70
N THR A 113 -0.02 -20.03 -13.65
CA THR A 113 -1.10 -20.09 -14.63
C THR A 113 -2.10 -18.94 -14.42
N GLN A 114 -2.87 -18.60 -15.46
CA GLN A 114 -3.86 -17.51 -15.40
C GLN A 114 -4.96 -17.75 -14.34
N GLU A 115 -5.22 -19.01 -13.99
CA GLU A 115 -6.18 -19.43 -12.96
C GLU A 115 -5.80 -18.92 -11.57
N ARG A 116 -4.50 -18.66 -11.32
CA ARG A 116 -4.00 -18.18 -10.03
C ARG A 116 -4.19 -16.69 -9.78
N GLY A 117 -4.92 -16.01 -10.65
CA GLY A 117 -5.28 -14.61 -10.51
C GLY A 117 -4.22 -13.64 -11.03
N TYR A 118 -4.69 -12.43 -11.28
CA TYR A 118 -3.91 -11.39 -11.97
C TYR A 118 -2.63 -11.00 -11.23
N MET A 119 -2.70 -10.83 -9.92
CA MET A 119 -1.56 -10.38 -9.11
C MET A 119 -0.36 -11.34 -9.17
N CYS A 120 -0.62 -12.66 -9.27
CA CYS A 120 0.43 -13.67 -9.41
C CYS A 120 1.06 -13.68 -10.81
N VAL A 121 0.27 -13.43 -11.86
CA VAL A 121 0.74 -13.48 -13.27
C VAL A 121 1.26 -12.12 -13.76
N ALA A 122 1.09 -11.06 -12.98
CA ALA A 122 1.60 -9.72 -13.24
C ALA A 122 2.55 -9.25 -12.11
N PRO A 123 3.64 -9.98 -11.80
CA PRO A 123 4.50 -9.70 -10.66
C PRO A 123 5.15 -8.32 -10.70
N VAL A 124 5.31 -7.72 -11.90
CA VAL A 124 5.80 -6.33 -12.04
C VAL A 124 4.85 -5.34 -11.39
N GLN A 125 3.53 -5.49 -11.55
CA GLN A 125 2.57 -4.59 -10.89
C GLN A 125 2.55 -4.81 -9.38
N THR A 126 2.69 -6.06 -8.92
CA THR A 126 2.86 -6.39 -7.50
C THR A 126 4.13 -5.75 -6.95
N PHE A 127 5.23 -5.81 -7.69
CA PHE A 127 6.50 -5.16 -7.32
C PHE A 127 6.34 -3.64 -7.22
N LEU A 128 5.69 -2.99 -8.19
CA LEU A 128 5.41 -1.55 -8.14
C LEU A 128 4.55 -1.17 -6.93
N PHE A 129 3.57 -1.99 -6.57
CA PHE A 129 2.77 -1.77 -5.37
C PHE A 129 3.60 -1.86 -4.08
N GLY A 130 4.50 -2.84 -3.99
CA GLY A 130 5.45 -2.93 -2.88
C GLY A 130 6.40 -1.74 -2.82
N LEU A 131 6.93 -1.31 -3.97
CA LEU A 131 7.79 -0.13 -4.08
C LEU A 131 7.05 1.16 -3.68
N ALA A 132 5.78 1.32 -4.07
CA ALA A 132 4.94 2.45 -3.68
C ALA A 132 4.69 2.45 -2.16
N GLY A 133 4.42 1.30 -1.53
CA GLY A 133 4.29 1.17 -0.08
C GLY A 133 5.59 1.50 0.66
N PHE A 134 6.74 1.05 0.15
CA PHE A 134 8.06 1.41 0.67
C PHE A 134 8.31 2.93 0.55
N TYR A 135 8.03 3.51 -0.63
CA TYR A 135 8.14 4.96 -0.86
C TYR A 135 7.22 5.75 0.05
N LEU A 136 5.97 5.31 0.26
CA LEU A 136 5.06 5.93 1.22
C LEU A 136 5.65 5.91 2.63
N GLY A 137 6.20 4.77 3.08
CA GLY A 137 6.80 4.66 4.42
C GLY A 137 7.98 5.61 4.62
N LEU A 138 8.87 5.73 3.62
CA LEU A 138 9.99 6.67 3.68
C LEU A 138 9.54 8.12 3.52
N GLY A 139 8.63 8.41 2.57
CA GLY A 139 8.15 9.76 2.28
C GLY A 139 7.36 10.35 3.44
N SER A 140 6.44 9.59 4.02
CA SER A 140 5.67 10.01 5.19
C SER A 140 6.55 10.08 6.44
N GLY A 141 7.44 9.10 6.66
CA GLY A 141 8.43 9.17 7.73
C GLY A 141 9.32 10.42 7.62
N PHE A 142 9.77 10.75 6.41
CA PHE A 142 10.52 11.97 6.14
C PHE A 142 9.70 13.24 6.39
N PHE A 143 8.42 13.26 5.99
CA PHE A 143 7.55 14.40 6.28
C PHE A 143 7.43 14.64 7.79
N HIS A 144 7.07 13.62 8.55
CA HIS A 144 6.91 13.74 10.01
C HIS A 144 8.22 14.01 10.75
N ALA A 145 9.35 13.53 10.22
CA ALA A 145 10.67 13.88 10.75
C ALA A 145 11.03 15.35 10.49
N SER A 146 10.73 15.88 9.30
CA SER A 146 11.19 17.19 8.88
C SER A 146 10.15 18.29 9.00
N LEU A 147 8.86 17.99 8.87
CA LEU A 147 7.74 18.91 8.71
C LEU A 147 8.06 20.01 7.68
N THR A 148 8.68 19.61 6.57
CA THR A 148 9.05 20.49 5.47
C THR A 148 8.09 20.34 4.30
N ARG A 149 8.01 21.37 3.45
CA ARG A 149 7.20 21.37 2.24
C ARG A 149 7.60 20.24 1.29
N TYR A 150 8.91 19.96 1.16
CA TYR A 150 9.40 18.86 0.34
C TYR A 150 9.06 17.49 0.95
N GLY A 151 9.19 17.36 2.28
CA GLY A 151 8.74 16.15 2.99
C GLY A 151 7.25 15.87 2.73
N GLN A 152 6.38 16.88 2.80
CA GLN A 152 4.96 16.78 2.51
C GLN A 152 4.70 16.36 1.06
N GLN A 153 5.52 16.81 0.11
CA GLN A 153 5.42 16.38 -1.29
C GLN A 153 5.75 14.90 -1.45
N CYS A 154 6.77 14.40 -0.75
CA CYS A 154 7.14 12.98 -0.76
C CYS A 154 6.05 12.10 -0.13
N ASP A 155 5.48 12.53 1.00
CA ASP A 155 4.39 11.83 1.69
C ASP A 155 3.16 11.67 0.80
N VAL A 156 2.64 12.80 0.30
CA VAL A 156 1.47 12.81 -0.60
C VAL A 156 1.74 12.05 -1.90
N GLY A 157 2.96 12.17 -2.44
CA GLY A 157 3.40 11.41 -3.61
C GLY A 157 3.36 9.89 -3.37
N GLY A 158 3.76 9.43 -2.19
CA GLY A 158 3.67 8.03 -1.77
C GLY A 158 2.23 7.54 -1.68
N MET A 159 1.32 8.36 -1.14
CA MET A 159 -0.11 8.05 -1.09
C MET A 159 -0.71 7.92 -2.50
N TYR A 160 -0.41 8.86 -3.41
CA TYR A 160 -0.88 8.78 -4.79
C TYR A 160 -0.32 7.54 -5.51
N ALA A 161 0.96 7.25 -5.37
CA ALA A 161 1.59 6.09 -5.99
C ALA A 161 0.94 4.77 -5.53
N THR A 162 0.65 4.64 -4.23
CA THR A 162 0.01 3.45 -3.66
C THR A 162 -1.42 3.27 -4.18
N LEU A 163 -2.22 4.35 -4.23
CA LEU A 163 -3.58 4.33 -4.77
C LEU A 163 -3.60 4.02 -6.28
N LEU A 164 -2.67 4.60 -7.05
CA LEU A 164 -2.52 4.31 -8.49
C LEU A 164 -2.13 2.86 -8.74
N CYS A 165 -1.23 2.28 -7.94
CA CYS A 165 -0.87 0.87 -8.04
C CYS A 165 -2.09 -0.03 -7.75
N LEU A 166 -2.88 0.28 -6.72
CA LEU A 166 -4.10 -0.46 -6.41
C LEU A 166 -5.16 -0.34 -7.53
N ALA A 167 -5.38 0.86 -8.05
CA ALA A 167 -6.28 1.07 -9.18
C ALA A 167 -5.79 0.32 -10.44
N GLY A 168 -4.48 0.31 -10.69
CA GLY A 168 -3.85 -0.47 -11.76
C GLY A 168 -4.04 -1.97 -11.60
N LEU A 169 -3.87 -2.49 -10.37
CA LEU A 169 -4.13 -3.90 -10.05
C LEU A 169 -5.61 -4.25 -10.24
N ALA A 170 -6.53 -3.41 -9.78
CA ALA A 170 -7.96 -3.60 -9.92
C ALA A 170 -8.40 -3.61 -11.40
N LEU A 171 -7.92 -2.62 -12.17
CA LEU A 171 -8.17 -2.53 -13.62
C LEU A 171 -7.58 -3.72 -14.38
N GLY A 172 -6.34 -4.11 -14.06
CA GLY A 172 -5.68 -5.26 -14.68
C GLY A 172 -6.34 -6.59 -14.33
N SER A 173 -6.82 -6.72 -13.09
CA SER A 173 -7.62 -7.86 -12.66
C SER A 173 -8.94 -7.96 -13.45
N TRP A 174 -9.59 -6.84 -13.75
CA TRP A 174 -10.77 -6.79 -14.61
C TRP A 174 -10.42 -7.04 -16.09
N LEU A 175 -9.39 -6.37 -16.61
CA LEU A 175 -8.98 -6.44 -18.02
C LEU A 175 -7.56 -7.02 -18.16
N PRO A 176 -7.35 -8.34 -17.90
CA PRO A 176 -6.01 -8.92 -17.89
C PRO A 176 -5.38 -9.00 -19.29
N LYS A 177 -6.21 -9.01 -20.33
CA LYS A 177 -5.79 -9.06 -21.72
C LYS A 177 -6.50 -7.98 -22.54
N LEU A 178 -5.71 -7.26 -23.33
CA LEU A 178 -6.17 -6.24 -24.27
C LEU A 178 -6.25 -6.86 -25.67
N ARG A 179 -7.38 -6.73 -26.34
CA ARG A 179 -7.57 -7.19 -27.72
C ARG A 179 -7.05 -6.11 -28.68
N ILE A 180 -6.12 -6.48 -29.57
CA ILE A 180 -5.62 -5.57 -30.58
C ILE A 180 -6.68 -5.40 -31.68
N PRO A 181 -7.17 -4.16 -31.94
CA PRO A 181 -8.13 -3.90 -33.00
C PRO A 181 -7.65 -4.44 -34.35
N ARG A 182 -8.56 -4.98 -35.16
CA ARG A 182 -8.29 -5.55 -36.49
C ARG A 182 -7.36 -6.79 -36.52
N THR A 183 -6.98 -7.34 -35.38
CA THR A 183 -6.19 -8.58 -35.28
C THR A 183 -6.87 -9.57 -34.34
N ARG A 184 -6.47 -10.87 -34.43
CA ARG A 184 -6.89 -11.89 -33.44
C ARG A 184 -5.95 -11.96 -32.23
N ARG A 185 -4.93 -11.06 -32.18
CA ARG A 185 -3.92 -11.09 -31.11
C ARG A 185 -4.43 -10.40 -29.84
N THR A 186 -4.06 -10.96 -28.71
CA THR A 186 -4.27 -10.37 -27.38
C THR A 186 -2.94 -10.13 -26.72
N LEU A 187 -2.79 -8.98 -26.04
CA LEU A 187 -1.64 -8.63 -25.22
C LEU A 187 -2.03 -8.59 -23.76
N SER A 188 -1.12 -8.97 -22.88
CA SER A 188 -1.31 -8.74 -21.45
C SER A 188 -1.41 -7.24 -21.16
N SER A 189 -2.33 -6.84 -20.27
CA SER A 189 -2.53 -5.42 -19.92
C SER A 189 -1.45 -4.86 -19.00
N TRP A 190 -0.79 -5.71 -18.22
CA TRP A 190 0.13 -5.29 -17.17
C TRP A 190 1.29 -4.40 -17.63
N PRO A 191 1.93 -4.56 -18.83
CA PRO A 191 3.01 -3.68 -19.22
C PRO A 191 2.53 -2.25 -19.42
N LEU A 192 1.41 -2.06 -20.12
CA LEU A 192 0.81 -0.75 -20.34
C LEU A 192 0.38 -0.11 -19.02
N LEU A 193 -0.31 -0.86 -18.17
CA LEU A 193 -0.77 -0.37 -16.87
C LEU A 193 0.40 0.00 -15.95
N SER A 194 1.49 -0.77 -15.98
CA SER A 194 2.70 -0.44 -15.21
C SER A 194 3.31 0.89 -15.64
N VAL A 195 3.41 1.12 -16.95
CA VAL A 195 3.90 2.40 -17.49
C VAL A 195 2.99 3.55 -17.07
N VAL A 196 1.66 3.41 -17.22
CA VAL A 196 0.68 4.44 -16.83
C VAL A 196 0.79 4.75 -15.34
N VAL A 197 0.85 3.73 -14.49
CA VAL A 197 0.97 3.90 -13.03
C VAL A 197 2.24 4.67 -12.66
N VAL A 198 3.39 4.31 -13.24
CA VAL A 198 4.66 4.99 -12.96
C VAL A 198 4.61 6.46 -13.40
N PHE A 199 4.19 6.73 -14.63
CA PHE A 199 4.12 8.11 -15.14
C PHE A 199 3.10 8.95 -14.36
N ALA A 200 1.92 8.41 -14.04
CA ALA A 200 0.93 9.10 -13.25
C ALA A 200 1.44 9.37 -11.82
N SER A 201 2.15 8.42 -11.20
CA SER A 201 2.74 8.63 -9.87
C SER A 201 3.76 9.76 -9.87
N ILE A 202 4.66 9.80 -10.86
CA ILE A 202 5.63 10.88 -11.03
C ILE A 202 4.91 12.22 -11.26
N TYR A 203 3.92 12.23 -12.16
CA TYR A 203 3.15 13.42 -12.50
C TYR A 203 2.45 14.02 -11.27
N PHE A 204 1.66 13.23 -10.54
CA PHE A 204 0.94 13.72 -9.37
C PHE A 204 1.85 14.08 -8.20
N THR A 205 3.02 13.43 -8.06
CA THR A 205 4.03 13.82 -7.07
C THR A 205 4.63 15.17 -7.43
N TYR A 206 5.01 15.37 -8.69
CA TYR A 206 5.65 16.61 -9.15
C TYR A 206 4.69 17.81 -9.07
N TYR A 207 3.44 17.63 -9.54
CA TYR A 207 2.41 18.66 -9.54
C TYR A 207 1.52 18.65 -8.28
N LYS A 208 2.01 18.10 -7.15
CA LYS A 208 1.25 18.00 -5.90
C LYS A 208 0.64 19.34 -5.46
N TRP A 209 1.36 20.42 -5.68
CA TRP A 209 0.95 21.78 -5.25
C TRP A 209 -0.11 22.42 -6.15
N GLU A 210 -0.31 21.91 -7.35
CA GLU A 210 -1.33 22.40 -8.30
C GLU A 210 -2.71 21.77 -8.06
N TYR A 211 -2.75 20.67 -7.29
CA TYR A 211 -3.98 19.91 -7.09
C TYR A 211 -4.33 19.78 -5.61
N SER A 212 -5.64 19.82 -5.31
CA SER A 212 -6.13 19.50 -3.98
C SER A 212 -5.90 18.00 -3.68
N PHE A 213 -5.21 17.72 -2.58
CA PHE A 213 -4.98 16.36 -2.10
C PHE A 213 -6.29 15.57 -1.96
N SER A 214 -7.31 16.16 -1.30
CA SER A 214 -8.60 15.50 -1.06
C SER A 214 -9.34 15.16 -2.35
N LYS A 215 -9.25 16.02 -3.38
CA LYS A 215 -9.86 15.73 -4.69
C LYS A 215 -9.15 14.59 -5.41
N VAL A 216 -7.81 14.64 -5.52
CA VAL A 216 -7.05 13.61 -6.22
C VAL A 216 -7.16 12.26 -5.52
N SER A 217 -6.97 12.20 -4.21
CA SER A 217 -7.11 10.95 -3.44
C SER A 217 -8.54 10.41 -3.49
N GLY A 218 -9.55 11.28 -3.47
CA GLY A 218 -10.95 10.90 -3.65
C GLY A 218 -11.23 10.28 -5.02
N TYR A 219 -10.74 10.88 -6.11
CA TYR A 219 -10.87 10.30 -7.45
C TYR A 219 -10.14 8.97 -7.61
N LEU A 220 -8.91 8.87 -7.11
CA LEU A 220 -8.14 7.62 -7.18
C LEU A 220 -8.79 6.50 -6.36
N SER A 221 -9.31 6.83 -5.16
CA SER A 221 -10.08 5.89 -4.36
C SER A 221 -11.37 5.47 -5.05
N GLY A 222 -12.09 6.41 -5.66
CA GLY A 222 -13.29 6.13 -6.45
C GLY A 222 -12.99 5.16 -7.61
N LEU A 223 -11.92 5.41 -8.37
CA LEU A 223 -11.49 4.51 -9.45
C LEU A 223 -11.14 3.11 -8.92
N LEU A 224 -10.41 3.04 -7.80
CA LEU A 224 -10.10 1.77 -7.15
C LEU A 224 -11.37 1.00 -6.79
N PHE A 225 -12.35 1.64 -6.15
CA PHE A 225 -13.60 0.98 -5.75
C PHE A 225 -14.43 0.52 -6.95
N VAL A 226 -14.53 1.35 -8.01
CA VAL A 226 -15.23 0.98 -9.23
C VAL A 226 -14.58 -0.22 -9.89
N PHE A 227 -13.26 -0.19 -10.12
CA PHE A 227 -12.57 -1.30 -10.79
C PHE A 227 -12.52 -2.56 -9.92
N ALA A 228 -12.33 -2.45 -8.60
CA ALA A 228 -12.39 -3.58 -7.69
C ALA A 228 -13.79 -4.21 -7.66
N GLY A 229 -14.85 -3.38 -7.63
CA GLY A 229 -16.24 -3.85 -7.70
C GLY A 229 -16.53 -4.57 -9.02
N VAL A 230 -16.25 -3.93 -10.16
CA VAL A 230 -16.45 -4.57 -11.49
C VAL A 230 -15.64 -5.87 -11.58
N SER A 231 -14.41 -5.89 -11.07
CA SER A 231 -13.58 -7.08 -11.05
C SER A 231 -14.21 -8.20 -10.20
N ALA A 232 -14.79 -7.89 -9.05
CA ALA A 232 -15.44 -8.86 -8.16
C ALA A 232 -16.68 -9.51 -8.77
N PHE A 233 -17.42 -8.76 -9.59
CA PHE A 233 -18.65 -9.25 -10.26
C PHE A 233 -18.38 -9.82 -11.65
N THR A 234 -17.13 -9.98 -12.07
CA THR A 234 -16.80 -10.61 -13.35
C THR A 234 -17.06 -12.12 -13.27
N PRO A 235 -17.87 -12.71 -14.18
CA PRO A 235 -18.15 -14.16 -14.19
C PRO A 235 -16.87 -15.00 -14.27
N GLY A 236 -16.87 -16.17 -13.63
CA GLY A 236 -15.72 -17.07 -13.58
C GLY A 236 -14.54 -16.57 -12.75
N LYS A 237 -14.78 -15.59 -11.87
CA LYS A 237 -13.79 -15.04 -10.97
C LYS A 237 -14.25 -15.12 -9.51
N TYR A 238 -13.35 -15.53 -8.63
CA TYR A 238 -13.58 -15.64 -7.19
C TYR A 238 -12.58 -14.76 -6.44
N LEU A 239 -13.09 -13.89 -5.58
CA LEU A 239 -12.34 -12.98 -4.71
C LEU A 239 -12.87 -13.06 -3.27
N GLN A 240 -11.98 -13.06 -2.28
CA GLN A 240 -12.39 -13.10 -0.87
C GLN A 240 -12.78 -11.71 -0.38
N ILE A 241 -14.05 -11.34 -0.56
CA ILE A 241 -14.62 -10.02 -0.22
C ILE A 241 -14.38 -9.62 1.25
N ARG A 242 -14.21 -10.58 2.18
CA ARG A 242 -13.90 -10.30 3.59
C ARG A 242 -12.68 -9.40 3.77
N TRP A 243 -11.64 -9.56 2.93
CA TRP A 243 -10.45 -8.74 2.99
C TRP A 243 -10.73 -7.31 2.53
N PHE A 244 -11.55 -7.14 1.52
CA PHE A 244 -11.98 -5.82 1.07
C PHE A 244 -12.77 -5.09 2.16
N VAL A 245 -13.73 -5.77 2.78
CA VAL A 245 -14.52 -5.23 3.90
C VAL A 245 -13.62 -4.87 5.10
N ALA A 246 -12.69 -5.77 5.47
CA ALA A 246 -11.74 -5.49 6.55
C ALA A 246 -10.87 -4.26 6.26
N GLY A 247 -10.44 -4.09 5.01
CA GLY A 247 -9.69 -2.90 4.57
C GLY A 247 -10.50 -1.60 4.71
N ILE A 248 -11.78 -1.62 4.29
CA ILE A 248 -12.68 -0.47 4.47
C ILE A 248 -12.87 -0.14 5.95
N LEU A 249 -13.11 -1.15 6.79
CA LEU A 249 -13.29 -0.95 8.23
C LEU A 249 -12.03 -0.35 8.87
N ALA A 250 -10.84 -0.82 8.48
CA ALA A 250 -9.57 -0.26 8.95
C ALA A 250 -9.42 1.21 8.53
N LEU A 251 -9.76 1.56 7.27
CA LEU A 251 -9.72 2.94 6.79
C LEU A 251 -10.70 3.85 7.54
N VAL A 252 -11.94 3.41 7.73
CA VAL A 252 -12.98 4.19 8.44
C VAL A 252 -12.58 4.42 9.89
N LEU A 253 -12.11 3.36 10.59
CA LEU A 253 -11.64 3.48 11.97
C LEU A 253 -10.43 4.40 12.07
N GLY A 254 -9.47 4.28 11.15
CA GLY A 254 -8.30 5.15 11.08
C GLY A 254 -8.68 6.61 10.88
N SER A 255 -9.60 6.90 9.92
CA SER A 255 -10.10 8.25 9.69
C SER A 255 -10.76 8.85 10.93
N TYR A 256 -11.59 8.07 11.59
CA TYR A 256 -12.26 8.51 12.83
C TYR A 256 -11.25 8.85 13.94
N ILE A 257 -10.24 8.01 14.14
CA ILE A 257 -9.20 8.26 15.18
C ILE A 257 -8.36 9.49 14.82
N ARG A 258 -7.99 9.65 13.53
CA ARG A 258 -7.31 10.85 13.05
C ARG A 258 -8.13 12.11 13.29
N ASP A 259 -9.42 12.08 13.02
CA ASP A 259 -10.30 13.24 13.22
C ASP A 259 -10.46 13.57 14.71
N LEU A 260 -10.41 12.57 15.62
CA LEU A 260 -10.32 12.81 17.06
C LEU A 260 -8.99 13.46 17.46
N ASP A 261 -7.88 13.07 16.83
CA ASP A 261 -6.56 13.65 17.07
C ASP A 261 -6.51 15.11 16.64
N ILE A 262 -7.01 15.42 15.43
CA ILE A 262 -7.14 16.79 14.90
C ILE A 262 -8.03 17.67 15.82
N ALA A 263 -9.03 17.07 16.46
CA ALA A 263 -9.93 17.77 17.38
C ALA A 263 -9.40 17.88 18.82
N ASP A 264 -8.15 17.50 19.10
CA ASP A 264 -7.51 17.42 20.43
C ASP A 264 -8.33 16.57 21.44
N ARG A 265 -8.99 15.50 20.93
CA ARG A 265 -9.87 14.63 21.74
C ARG A 265 -9.36 13.21 21.90
N PHE A 266 -8.14 12.93 21.45
CA PHE A 266 -7.60 11.58 21.49
C PHE A 266 -6.59 11.38 22.64
N THR A 267 -5.41 11.99 22.53
CA THR A 267 -4.34 11.87 23.54
C THR A 267 -3.59 13.19 23.71
N GLY A 268 -2.84 13.33 24.81
CA GLY A 268 -2.01 14.51 25.03
C GLY A 268 -0.72 14.49 24.17
N PRO A 269 -0.06 15.66 24.00
CA PRO A 269 1.03 15.85 23.07
C PRO A 269 2.29 15.03 23.38
N ASP A 270 2.47 14.57 24.60
CA ASP A 270 3.61 13.75 25.03
C ASP A 270 3.26 12.24 25.15
N SER A 271 2.07 11.85 24.71
CA SER A 271 1.67 10.44 24.71
C SER A 271 2.51 9.61 23.75
N LEU A 272 2.83 8.36 24.14
CA LEU A 272 3.42 7.36 23.24
C LEU A 272 2.41 6.80 22.24
N ILE A 273 1.12 7.06 22.45
CA ILE A 273 0.05 6.65 21.53
C ILE A 273 -0.55 7.92 20.94
N GLN A 274 -0.25 8.19 19.69
CA GLN A 274 -0.76 9.34 18.95
C GLN A 274 -1.83 8.90 17.95
N GLY A 275 -2.90 9.68 17.79
CA GLY A 275 -4.01 9.32 16.91
C GLY A 275 -3.57 9.23 15.46
N HIS A 276 -2.70 10.15 15.00
CA HIS A 276 -2.16 10.12 13.65
C HIS A 276 -1.23 8.91 13.41
N ALA A 277 -0.48 8.47 14.42
CA ALA A 277 0.32 7.25 14.32
C ALA A 277 -0.57 5.99 14.20
N ILE A 278 -1.72 5.95 14.87
CA ILE A 278 -2.71 4.89 14.69
C ILE A 278 -3.33 4.96 13.28
N TRP A 279 -3.54 6.15 12.73
CA TRP A 279 -3.94 6.33 11.33
C TRP A 279 -2.93 5.65 10.38
N HIS A 280 -1.61 5.83 10.57
CA HIS A 280 -0.59 5.13 9.78
C HIS A 280 -0.72 3.61 9.88
N LEU A 281 -0.89 3.07 11.08
CA LEU A 281 -1.06 1.63 11.29
C LEU A 281 -2.31 1.09 10.60
N LEU A 282 -3.45 1.75 10.75
CA LEU A 282 -4.73 1.30 10.21
C LEU A 282 -4.81 1.45 8.69
N THR A 283 -4.22 2.49 8.12
CA THR A 283 -4.12 2.62 6.66
C THR A 283 -3.09 1.64 6.07
N CYS A 284 -2.02 1.31 6.77
CA CYS A 284 -1.16 0.19 6.39
C CYS A 284 -1.93 -1.14 6.42
N LEU A 285 -2.72 -1.40 7.46
CA LEU A 285 -3.58 -2.58 7.56
C LEU A 285 -4.60 -2.63 6.41
N MET A 286 -5.17 -1.49 6.00
CA MET A 286 -6.00 -1.40 4.80
C MET A 286 -5.24 -1.89 3.56
N TYR A 287 -3.99 -1.43 3.33
CA TYR A 287 -3.18 -1.89 2.19
C TYR A 287 -2.88 -3.38 2.25
N VAL A 288 -2.60 -3.94 3.45
CA VAL A 288 -2.43 -5.39 3.66
C VAL A 288 -3.72 -6.15 3.30
N CYS A 289 -4.86 -5.66 3.74
CA CYS A 289 -6.16 -6.26 3.42
C CYS A 289 -6.47 -6.21 1.91
N LEU A 290 -6.23 -5.07 1.25
CA LEU A 290 -6.41 -4.95 -0.19
C LEU A 290 -5.41 -5.83 -0.98
N PHE A 291 -4.18 -5.96 -0.50
CA PHE A 291 -3.22 -6.93 -1.03
C PHE A 291 -3.78 -8.35 -0.97
N PHE A 292 -4.31 -8.78 0.19
CA PHE A 292 -4.90 -10.11 0.33
C PHE A 292 -6.17 -10.27 -0.50
N TYR A 293 -6.97 -9.23 -0.66
CA TYR A 293 -8.13 -9.24 -1.55
C TYR A 293 -7.72 -9.59 -2.98
N PHE A 294 -6.81 -8.83 -3.59
CA PHE A 294 -6.36 -9.09 -4.96
C PHE A 294 -5.56 -10.40 -5.09
N ARG A 295 -4.80 -10.78 -4.06
CA ARG A 295 -4.04 -12.03 -4.08
C ARG A 295 -4.92 -13.27 -3.94
N SER A 296 -6.10 -13.14 -3.37
CA SER A 296 -7.07 -14.23 -3.26
C SER A 296 -7.79 -14.56 -4.56
N GLU A 297 -7.54 -13.81 -5.63
CA GLU A 297 -8.20 -14.01 -6.93
C GLU A 297 -7.89 -15.40 -7.48
N GLU A 298 -8.96 -16.11 -7.88
CA GLU A 298 -8.93 -17.34 -8.65
C GLU A 298 -9.84 -17.19 -9.86
N ARG A 299 -9.51 -17.87 -10.97
CA ARG A 299 -10.28 -17.86 -12.21
C ARG A 299 -10.58 -19.25 -12.63
N GLU A 300 -11.79 -19.45 -13.15
CA GLU A 300 -12.13 -20.68 -13.88
C GLU A 300 -11.23 -20.79 -15.11
N GLY A 301 -10.69 -22.00 -15.35
CA GLY A 301 -9.79 -22.31 -16.47
C GLY A 301 -10.53 -22.36 -17.82
#